data_5605a38e125729119b2601534ff2f24b
#
_entry.id   5605a38e125729119b2601534ff2f24b
#
_cell.length_a   1.000
_cell.length_b   1.000
_cell.length_c   1.000
_cell.angle_alpha   90.00
_cell.angle_beta   90.00
_cell.angle_gamma   90.00
#
_symmetry.space_group_name_H-M   'P 1'
#
loop_
_entity.id
_entity.type
_entity.pdbx_description
1 polymer ?
#
loop_
_entity_poly.entity_id
_entity_poly.type
_entity_poly.pdbx_seq_one_letter_code
_entity_poly.pdbx_strand_id
1 'polypeptide(L)'
;MDGTIPRRALPGVLEVIARLSQQYDLRVANVFHAGDGNMHPLILFDANEPGEFARAEELGGKILELCVEVGGSISGEHGIGREKINQMCAQFNSDEITTFHAVKAAFDPDGLLNPGKNIPTLHRCAEFGAMHVHHGHLPFPELERF
;
A
#
# COMPACT_ATOMS: atom_id res chain seq x y z
N MET A 1 -8.16 -1.57 6.75
CA MET A 1 -6.70 -1.47 6.54
C MET A 1 -6.02 -0.83 7.72
N ASP A 2 -4.70 -0.83 7.79
CA ASP A 2 -3.92 -0.04 8.74
C ASP A 2 -2.68 0.53 8.05
N GLY A 3 -2.21 1.66 8.54
CA GLY A 3 -0.95 2.27 8.16
C GLY A 3 -0.45 3.12 9.32
N THR A 4 0.85 3.35 9.41
CA THR A 4 1.42 4.21 10.44
C THR A 4 1.92 5.52 9.86
N ILE A 5 1.89 6.55 10.66
CA ILE A 5 2.39 7.88 10.32
C ILE A 5 3.09 8.51 11.54
N PRO A 6 4.03 9.43 11.33
CA PRO A 6 4.51 10.26 12.41
C PRO A 6 3.34 11.03 13.06
N ARG A 7 3.21 10.98 14.39
CA ARG A 7 2.07 11.59 15.13
C ARG A 7 1.81 13.04 14.75
N ARG A 8 2.88 13.80 14.48
CA ARG A 8 2.78 15.21 14.05
C ARG A 8 2.09 15.41 12.70
N ALA A 9 2.10 14.38 11.84
CA ALA A 9 1.47 14.42 10.51
C ALA A 9 -0.05 14.15 10.57
N LEU A 10 -0.57 13.64 11.69
CA LEU A 10 -1.96 13.19 11.82
C LEU A 10 -3.00 14.23 11.35
N PRO A 11 -2.95 15.51 11.75
CA PRO A 11 -3.96 16.48 11.29
C PRO A 11 -3.97 16.64 9.76
N GLY A 12 -2.79 16.81 9.14
CA GLY A 12 -2.68 16.97 7.69
C GLY A 12 -3.10 15.72 6.92
N VAL A 13 -2.77 14.54 7.43
CA VAL A 13 -3.19 13.27 6.82
C VAL A 13 -4.71 13.11 6.87
N LEU A 14 -5.36 13.44 7.97
CA LEU A 14 -6.83 13.40 8.08
C LEU A 14 -7.50 14.37 7.09
N GLU A 15 -6.95 15.56 6.87
CA GLU A 15 -7.44 16.50 5.85
C GLU A 15 -7.31 15.92 4.42
N VAL A 16 -6.19 15.26 4.12
CA VAL A 16 -6.01 14.61 2.81
C VAL A 16 -6.99 13.45 2.65
N ILE A 17 -7.18 12.60 3.67
CA ILE A 17 -8.16 11.51 3.64
C ILE A 17 -9.57 12.05 3.39
N ALA A 18 -9.94 13.17 4.02
CA ALA A 18 -11.25 13.80 3.80
C ALA A 18 -11.44 14.27 2.34
N ARG A 19 -10.39 14.82 1.71
CA ARG A 19 -10.42 15.20 0.28
C ARG A 19 -10.50 13.98 -0.62
N LEU A 20 -9.72 12.95 -0.35
CA LEU A 20 -9.76 11.68 -1.10
C LEU A 20 -11.15 11.03 -0.99
N SER A 21 -11.74 10.99 0.20
CA SER A 21 -13.10 10.51 0.44
C SER A 21 -14.12 11.20 -0.49
N GLN A 22 -14.04 12.52 -0.62
CA GLN A 22 -14.89 13.29 -1.53
C GLN A 22 -14.60 13.00 -3.01
N GLN A 23 -13.30 12.90 -3.38
CA GLN A 23 -12.87 12.63 -4.76
C GLN A 23 -13.35 11.27 -5.26
N TYR A 24 -13.31 10.25 -4.39
CA TYR A 24 -13.71 8.88 -4.72
C TYR A 24 -15.21 8.62 -4.48
N ASP A 25 -15.95 9.63 -3.96
CA ASP A 25 -17.35 9.49 -3.57
C ASP A 25 -17.58 8.27 -2.65
N LEU A 26 -16.71 8.12 -1.65
CA LEU A 26 -16.76 7.06 -0.65
C LEU A 26 -16.59 7.66 0.75
N ARG A 27 -17.38 7.19 1.70
CA ARG A 27 -17.24 7.62 3.09
C ARG A 27 -16.09 6.89 3.77
N VAL A 28 -15.29 7.64 4.53
CA VAL A 28 -14.20 7.08 5.34
C VAL A 28 -14.43 7.46 6.81
N ALA A 29 -14.52 6.44 7.66
CA ALA A 29 -14.49 6.63 9.10
C ALA A 29 -13.06 6.37 9.60
N ASN A 30 -12.50 7.28 10.40
CA ASN A 30 -11.14 7.15 10.89
C ASN A 30 -11.15 6.63 12.33
N VAL A 31 -10.54 5.47 12.55
CA VAL A 31 -10.19 4.92 13.85
C VAL A 31 -8.68 4.88 13.93
N PHE A 32 -8.10 5.16 15.08
CA PHE A 32 -6.64 5.19 15.19
C PHE A 32 -6.15 5.08 16.63
N HIS A 33 -4.95 4.53 16.78
CA HIS A 33 -4.17 4.59 18.02
C HIS A 33 -3.31 5.86 17.99
N ALA A 34 -3.88 6.99 18.42
CA ALA A 34 -3.25 8.31 18.29
C ALA A 34 -1.87 8.40 18.94
N GLY A 35 -1.64 7.65 20.03
CA GLY A 35 -0.36 7.58 20.73
C GLY A 35 0.77 6.97 19.89
N ASP A 36 0.42 6.03 19.01
CA ASP A 36 1.36 5.25 18.20
C ASP A 36 1.46 5.74 16.76
N GLY A 37 0.53 6.58 16.32
CA GLY A 37 0.42 7.01 14.93
C GLY A 37 -0.15 5.92 14.01
N ASN A 38 -0.74 4.85 14.57
CA ASN A 38 -1.36 3.79 13.79
C ASN A 38 -2.81 4.15 13.45
N MET A 39 -3.12 4.12 12.15
CA MET A 39 -4.41 4.55 11.60
C MET A 39 -5.15 3.37 11.00
N HIS A 40 -6.46 3.29 11.25
CA HIS A 40 -7.37 2.31 10.68
C HIS A 40 -8.50 3.00 9.91
N PRO A 41 -8.25 3.54 8.71
CA PRO A 41 -9.30 4.10 7.87
C PRO A 41 -10.28 3.00 7.46
N LEU A 42 -11.55 3.19 7.79
CA LEU A 42 -12.65 2.30 7.42
C LEU A 42 -13.35 2.90 6.21
N ILE A 43 -13.07 2.38 5.03
CA ILE A 43 -13.72 2.80 3.79
C ILE A 43 -15.04 2.06 3.69
N LEU A 44 -16.13 2.81 3.67
CA LEU A 44 -17.49 2.28 3.59
C LEU A 44 -17.90 2.21 2.13
N PHE A 45 -18.23 1.01 1.66
CA PHE A 45 -18.66 0.77 0.27
C PHE A 45 -19.76 -0.28 0.21
N ASP A 46 -20.58 -0.24 -0.84
CA ASP A 46 -21.56 -1.31 -1.15
C ASP A 46 -20.95 -2.26 -2.16
N ALA A 47 -20.71 -3.50 -1.74
CA ALA A 47 -20.15 -4.53 -2.62
C ALA A 47 -21.10 -4.95 -3.78
N ASN A 48 -22.39 -4.59 -3.72
CA ASN A 48 -23.35 -4.84 -4.78
C ASN A 48 -23.35 -3.76 -5.86
N GLU A 49 -22.78 -2.58 -5.56
CA GLU A 49 -22.68 -1.50 -6.53
C GLU A 49 -21.49 -1.72 -7.48
N PRO A 50 -21.73 -1.78 -8.81
CA PRO A 50 -20.66 -2.02 -9.78
C PRO A 50 -19.52 -1.02 -9.68
N GLY A 51 -18.30 -1.51 -9.50
CA GLY A 51 -17.09 -0.69 -9.47
C GLY A 51 -16.78 -0.01 -8.13
N GLU A 52 -17.68 -0.08 -7.14
CA GLU A 52 -17.45 0.57 -5.85
C GLU A 52 -16.35 -0.12 -5.05
N PHE A 53 -16.28 -1.43 -5.11
CA PHE A 53 -15.16 -2.20 -4.52
C PHE A 53 -13.80 -1.76 -5.10
N ALA A 54 -13.68 -1.64 -6.43
CA ALA A 54 -12.44 -1.22 -7.07
C ALA A 54 -12.04 0.21 -6.67
N ARG A 55 -13.01 1.14 -6.56
CA ARG A 55 -12.76 2.50 -6.05
C ARG A 55 -12.30 2.47 -4.58
N ALA A 56 -12.88 1.59 -3.77
CA ALA A 56 -12.47 1.44 -2.38
C ALA A 56 -11.04 0.89 -2.24
N GLU A 57 -10.65 -0.08 -3.07
CA GLU A 57 -9.27 -0.58 -3.13
C GLU A 57 -8.29 0.51 -3.56
N GLU A 58 -8.63 1.28 -4.60
CA GLU A 58 -7.79 2.37 -5.08
C GLU A 58 -7.63 3.48 -4.02
N LEU A 59 -8.73 3.91 -3.40
CA LEU A 59 -8.70 4.87 -2.30
C LEU A 59 -7.82 4.38 -1.16
N GLY A 60 -7.97 3.10 -0.80
CA GLY A 60 -7.13 2.46 0.21
C GLY A 60 -5.64 2.50 -0.13
N GLY A 61 -5.30 2.19 -1.36
CA GLY A 61 -3.94 2.28 -1.87
C GLY A 61 -3.37 3.70 -1.74
N LYS A 62 -4.14 4.72 -2.13
CA LYS A 62 -3.74 6.13 -2.01
C LYS A 62 -3.49 6.58 -0.56
N ILE A 63 -4.31 6.11 0.37
CA ILE A 63 -4.10 6.40 1.79
C ILE A 63 -2.80 5.75 2.30
N LEU A 64 -2.48 4.52 1.88
CA LEU A 64 -1.23 3.86 2.28
C LEU A 64 0.00 4.52 1.65
N GLU A 65 -0.07 4.94 0.38
CA GLU A 65 0.98 5.72 -0.28
C GLU A 65 1.24 7.03 0.47
N LEU A 66 0.17 7.74 0.88
CA LEU A 66 0.28 8.93 1.72
C LEU A 66 0.99 8.65 3.06
N CYS A 67 0.72 7.49 3.69
CA CYS A 67 1.43 7.10 4.92
C CYS A 67 2.95 7.03 4.69
N VAL A 68 3.39 6.46 3.57
CA VAL A 68 4.81 6.40 3.20
C VAL A 68 5.38 7.80 2.92
N GLU A 69 4.67 8.62 2.15
CA GLU A 69 5.10 9.99 1.79
C GLU A 69 5.38 10.88 3.02
N VAL A 70 4.59 10.72 4.08
CA VAL A 70 4.81 11.48 5.33
C VAL A 70 5.84 10.85 6.27
N GLY A 71 6.52 9.78 5.83
CA GLY A 71 7.58 9.09 6.57
C GLY A 71 7.06 8.02 7.53
N GLY A 72 5.92 7.44 7.22
CA GLY A 72 5.33 6.30 7.92
C GLY A 72 5.50 4.97 7.20
N SER A 73 4.55 4.04 7.38
CA SER A 73 4.59 2.69 6.84
C SER A 73 3.20 2.24 6.36
N ILE A 74 3.19 1.35 5.37
CA ILE A 74 1.96 0.74 4.82
C ILE A 74 1.28 -0.25 5.77
N SER A 75 1.88 -0.58 6.89
CA SER A 75 1.29 -1.43 7.93
C SER A 75 1.83 -1.10 9.30
N GLY A 76 0.94 -1.02 10.29
CA GLY A 76 1.28 -0.93 11.69
C GLY A 76 1.30 -2.31 12.37
N GLU A 77 0.20 -3.05 12.26
CA GLU A 77 -0.01 -4.31 12.98
C GLU A 77 -0.66 -5.42 12.14
N HIS A 78 -1.45 -5.10 11.09
CA HIS A 78 -2.20 -6.11 10.33
C HIS A 78 -1.33 -6.89 9.32
N GLY A 79 -0.15 -6.38 8.97
CA GLY A 79 0.71 -6.95 7.94
C GLY A 79 0.24 -6.63 6.52
N ILE A 80 0.91 -7.23 5.54
CA ILE A 80 0.72 -6.93 4.11
C ILE A 80 -0.35 -7.83 3.48
N GLY A 81 -0.25 -9.14 3.70
CA GLY A 81 -1.17 -10.12 3.14
C GLY A 81 -1.26 -10.06 1.61
N ARG A 82 -2.48 -9.99 1.10
CA ARG A 82 -2.80 -9.76 -0.32
C ARG A 82 -3.25 -8.32 -0.58
N GLU A 83 -3.82 -7.69 0.44
CA GLU A 83 -4.45 -6.37 0.36
C GLU A 83 -3.46 -5.28 -0.01
N LYS A 84 -2.26 -5.30 0.59
CA LYS A 84 -1.25 -4.23 0.49
C LYS A 84 -0.03 -4.61 -0.35
N ILE A 85 -0.11 -5.72 -1.09
CA ILE A 85 1.05 -6.25 -1.82
C ILE A 85 1.60 -5.27 -2.87
N ASN A 86 0.74 -4.46 -3.48
CA ASN A 86 1.15 -3.42 -4.43
C ASN A 86 1.87 -2.26 -3.74
N GLN A 87 1.44 -1.90 -2.53
CA GLN A 87 2.01 -0.80 -1.76
C GLN A 87 3.40 -1.13 -1.19
N MET A 88 3.78 -2.41 -1.16
CA MET A 88 5.18 -2.81 -0.92
C MET A 88 6.14 -2.12 -1.91
N CYS A 89 5.72 -1.98 -3.17
CA CYS A 89 6.53 -1.32 -4.21
C CYS A 89 6.59 0.22 -4.05
N ALA A 90 5.68 0.81 -3.27
CA ALA A 90 5.74 2.23 -2.92
C ALA A 90 6.70 2.49 -1.74
N GLN A 91 6.82 1.53 -0.83
CA GLN A 91 7.65 1.67 0.37
C GLN A 91 9.07 1.14 0.20
N PHE A 92 9.26 0.05 -0.54
CA PHE A 92 10.52 -0.68 -0.64
C PHE A 92 11.07 -0.66 -2.07
N ASN A 93 12.38 -0.52 -2.20
CA ASN A 93 13.09 -0.59 -3.47
C ASN A 93 13.33 -2.04 -3.92
N SER A 94 13.87 -2.23 -5.14
CA SER A 94 14.12 -3.55 -5.74
C SER A 94 15.05 -4.43 -4.92
N ASP A 95 16.08 -3.85 -4.30
CA ASP A 95 17.08 -4.61 -3.54
C ASP A 95 16.47 -5.10 -2.22
N GLU A 96 15.63 -4.28 -1.59
CA GLU A 96 14.87 -4.65 -0.40
C GLU A 96 13.87 -5.76 -0.71
N ILE A 97 13.10 -5.65 -1.82
CA ILE A 97 12.18 -6.69 -2.27
C ILE A 97 12.93 -8.00 -2.58
N THR A 98 14.08 -7.92 -3.23
CA THR A 98 14.95 -9.08 -3.49
C THR A 98 15.42 -9.73 -2.18
N THR A 99 15.77 -8.93 -1.19
CA THR A 99 16.15 -9.42 0.14
C THR A 99 15.00 -10.14 0.83
N PHE A 100 13.77 -9.61 0.74
CA PHE A 100 12.59 -10.30 1.29
C PHE A 100 12.36 -11.65 0.61
N HIS A 101 12.53 -11.74 -0.72
CA HIS A 101 12.47 -13.03 -1.43
C HIS A 101 13.55 -14.00 -0.97
N ALA A 102 14.79 -13.55 -0.76
CA ALA A 102 15.87 -14.40 -0.26
C ALA A 102 15.58 -14.93 1.16
N VAL A 103 15.07 -14.08 2.05
CA VAL A 103 14.64 -14.51 3.39
C VAL A 103 13.50 -15.53 3.29
N LYS A 104 12.50 -15.26 2.47
CA LYS A 104 11.37 -16.18 2.25
C LYS A 104 11.88 -17.55 1.75
N ALA A 105 12.76 -17.58 0.76
CA ALA A 105 13.32 -18.82 0.18
C ALA A 105 14.17 -19.61 1.19
N ALA A 106 14.84 -18.94 2.12
CA ALA A 106 15.62 -19.59 3.16
C ALA A 106 14.75 -20.42 4.13
N PHE A 107 13.52 -19.96 4.40
CA PHE A 107 12.56 -20.64 5.30
C PHE A 107 11.56 -21.52 4.55
N ASP A 108 11.32 -21.28 3.30
CA ASP A 108 10.30 -21.94 2.47
C ASP A 108 10.81 -22.15 1.05
N PRO A 109 11.82 -23.05 0.87
CA PRO A 109 12.46 -23.27 -0.42
C PRO A 109 11.50 -23.85 -1.47
N ASP A 110 10.47 -24.57 -1.04
CA ASP A 110 9.46 -25.18 -1.91
C ASP A 110 8.26 -24.25 -2.19
N GLY A 111 8.20 -23.04 -1.58
CA GLY A 111 7.15 -22.07 -1.81
C GLY A 111 5.75 -22.49 -1.33
N LEU A 112 5.66 -23.34 -0.32
CA LEU A 112 4.40 -23.91 0.19
C LEU A 112 3.66 -23.00 1.15
N LEU A 113 4.38 -22.10 1.85
CA LEU A 113 3.82 -21.24 2.88
C LEU A 113 3.27 -19.95 2.29
N ASN A 114 1.95 -19.79 2.32
CA ASN A 114 1.25 -18.60 1.86
C ASN A 114 1.73 -18.09 0.48
N PRO A 115 1.65 -18.89 -0.57
CA PRO A 115 2.13 -18.50 -1.89
C PRO A 115 1.40 -17.25 -2.41
N GLY A 116 2.15 -16.34 -3.03
CA GLY A 116 1.60 -15.10 -3.62
C GLY A 116 1.10 -14.07 -2.61
N LYS A 117 1.55 -14.14 -1.35
CA LYS A 117 1.22 -13.18 -0.29
C LYS A 117 2.46 -12.47 0.23
N ASN A 118 2.28 -11.30 0.78
CA ASN A 118 3.25 -10.42 1.44
C ASN A 118 4.29 -9.79 0.51
N ILE A 119 4.99 -10.56 -0.33
CA ILE A 119 6.10 -10.08 -1.13
C ILE A 119 5.67 -10.02 -2.59
N PRO A 120 5.65 -8.84 -3.24
CA PRO A 120 5.32 -8.71 -4.66
C PRO A 120 6.48 -9.26 -5.52
N THR A 121 6.18 -9.70 -6.73
CA THR A 121 7.21 -9.95 -7.74
C THR A 121 7.83 -8.63 -8.20
N LEU A 122 9.10 -8.64 -8.63
CA LEU A 122 9.74 -7.43 -9.18
C LEU A 122 9.01 -6.91 -10.42
N HIS A 123 8.46 -7.80 -11.26
CA HIS A 123 7.63 -7.43 -12.39
C HIS A 123 6.40 -6.61 -11.96
N ARG A 124 5.70 -7.05 -10.92
CA ARG A 124 4.55 -6.32 -10.35
C ARG A 124 4.94 -4.92 -9.85
N CYS A 125 6.11 -4.77 -9.24
CA CYS A 125 6.62 -3.47 -8.82
C CYS A 125 6.94 -2.56 -10.01
N ALA A 126 7.46 -3.11 -11.11
CA ALA A 126 7.70 -2.35 -12.33
C ALA A 126 6.41 -1.83 -12.95
N GLU A 127 5.37 -2.65 -13.00
CA GLU A 127 4.04 -2.24 -13.49
C GLU A 127 3.42 -1.16 -12.60
N PHE A 128 3.48 -1.35 -11.29
CA PHE A 128 2.99 -0.37 -10.32
C PHE A 128 3.75 0.96 -10.42
N GLY A 129 5.08 0.91 -10.50
CA GLY A 129 5.95 2.08 -10.66
C GLY A 129 5.80 2.76 -12.02
N ALA A 130 5.40 2.03 -13.09
CA ALA A 130 5.14 2.62 -14.40
C ALA A 130 3.88 3.51 -14.41
N MET A 131 2.93 3.27 -13.50
CA MET A 131 1.77 4.13 -13.31
C MET A 131 2.13 5.42 -12.54
N HIS A 132 3.25 5.44 -11.84
CA HIS A 132 3.78 6.58 -11.07
C HIS A 132 5.19 6.93 -11.54
N VAL A 133 5.30 7.71 -12.62
CA VAL A 133 6.58 8.22 -13.11
C VAL A 133 7.08 9.33 -12.16
N HIS A 134 7.94 8.97 -11.21
CA HIS A 134 8.61 9.93 -10.37
C HIS A 134 9.74 10.63 -11.16
N HIS A 135 9.57 11.93 -11.41
CA HIS A 135 10.57 12.79 -12.08
C HIS A 135 11.08 12.30 -13.45
N GLY A 136 10.27 11.55 -14.20
CA GLY A 136 10.66 11.07 -15.53
C GLY A 136 11.56 9.83 -15.53
N HIS A 137 11.85 9.25 -14.38
CA HIS A 137 12.63 8.01 -14.27
C HIS A 137 11.72 6.80 -14.04
N LEU A 138 11.97 5.76 -14.82
CA LEU A 138 11.30 4.47 -14.64
C LEU A 138 12.01 3.71 -13.52
N PRO A 139 11.31 3.21 -12.49
CA PRO A 139 11.92 2.52 -11.35
C PRO A 139 12.74 1.28 -11.74
N PHE A 140 12.36 0.57 -12.82
CA PHE A 140 12.98 -0.67 -13.26
C PHE A 140 13.06 -0.68 -14.79
N PRO A 141 14.01 0.07 -15.42
CA PRO A 141 14.10 0.20 -16.87
C PRO A 141 14.52 -1.11 -17.58
N GLU A 142 15.12 -2.05 -16.84
CA GLU A 142 15.62 -3.33 -17.32
C GLU A 142 14.54 -4.42 -17.44
N LEU A 143 13.34 -4.22 -16.88
CA LEU A 143 12.26 -5.20 -16.96
C LEU A 143 11.45 -5.05 -18.25
N GLU A 144 11.22 -6.19 -18.90
CA GLU A 144 10.33 -6.25 -20.07
C GLU A 144 8.91 -5.78 -19.67
N ARG A 145 8.34 -4.92 -20.49
CA ARG A 145 6.99 -4.37 -20.33
C ARG A 145 6.13 -4.86 -21.45
N PHE A 146 5.04 -5.49 -21.08
CA PHE A 146 4.01 -5.94 -22.01
C PHE A 146 2.84 -4.97 -22.00
#